data_3ccaa75096aa32479427101d3e5b4efe
#
_entry.id   3ccaa75096aa32479427101d3e5b4efe
#
_cell.length_a   1.000
_cell.length_b   1.000
_cell.length_c   1.000
_cell.angle_alpha   90.00
_cell.angle_beta   90.00
_cell.angle_gamma   90.00
#
_symmetry.space_group_name_H-M   'P 1'
#
loop_
_entity.id
_entity.type
_entity.pdbx_description
1 polymer ?
#
loop_
_entity_poly.entity_id
_entity_poly.type
_entity_poly.pdbx_seq_one_letter_code
_entity_poly.pdbx_strand_id
1 'polypeptide(L)' 'MEEKEYNVVTLDNGIEYTEIARLNNNNNTYVLLSNLDDSEDFCIKKLIKNNNIEQVIALDSFSEFDKLFALFTKEYLS' A
#
# COMPACT_ATOMS: atom_id res chain seq x y z
N MET A 1 14.12 -22.66 5.77
CA MET A 1 13.34 -21.81 4.85
C MET A 1 12.71 -20.66 5.62
N GLU A 2 13.02 -19.47 5.22
CA GLU A 2 12.47 -18.30 5.88
C GLU A 2 11.06 -18.02 5.40
N GLU A 3 10.14 -17.88 6.33
CA GLU A 3 8.81 -17.42 6.01
C GLU A 3 8.82 -15.89 5.99
N LYS A 4 8.40 -15.33 4.89
CA LYS A 4 8.18 -13.89 4.84
C LYS A 4 6.85 -13.58 5.49
N GLU A 5 6.92 -12.78 6.54
CA GLU A 5 5.70 -12.28 7.15
C GLU A 5 5.31 -10.96 6.47
N TYR A 6 4.09 -10.92 6.00
CA TYR A 6 3.53 -9.68 5.43
C TYR A 6 2.53 -9.10 6.41
N ASN A 7 2.51 -7.77 6.48
CA ASN A 7 1.50 -7.10 7.26
C ASN A 7 0.16 -7.21 6.54
N VAL A 8 -0.86 -7.60 7.28
CA VAL A 8 -2.22 -7.69 6.75
C VAL A 8 -3.00 -6.47 7.19
N VAL A 9 -3.66 -5.83 6.25
CA VAL A 9 -4.45 -4.61 6.49
C VAL A 9 -5.89 -4.89 6.09
N THR A 10 -6.83 -4.65 7.00
CA THR A 10 -8.25 -4.75 6.69
C THR A 10 -8.77 -3.36 6.33
N LEU A 11 -9.29 -3.21 5.13
CA LEU A 11 -9.84 -1.94 4.67
C LEU A 11 -11.30 -1.78 5.08
N ASP A 12 -11.85 -0.58 4.86
CA ASP A 12 -13.21 -0.25 5.26
C ASP A 12 -14.26 -1.15 4.63
N ASN A 13 -13.96 -1.75 3.50
CA ASN A 13 -14.86 -2.70 2.83
C ASN A 13 -14.83 -4.10 3.47
N GLY A 14 -14.03 -4.29 4.51
CA GLY A 14 -13.90 -5.58 5.18
C GLY A 14 -12.98 -6.58 4.48
N ILE A 15 -12.35 -6.18 3.38
CA ILE A 15 -11.45 -7.04 2.64
C ILE A 15 -10.03 -6.91 3.21
N GLU A 16 -9.36 -8.04 3.37
CA GLU A 16 -8.00 -8.06 3.87
C GLU A 16 -6.99 -7.99 2.72
N TYR A 17 -6.00 -7.14 2.89
CA TYR A 17 -4.94 -6.94 1.92
C TYR A 17 -3.59 -7.19 2.57
N THR A 18 -2.62 -7.62 1.78
CA THR A 18 -1.23 -7.78 2.22
C THR A 18 -0.42 -6.57 1.77
N GLU A 19 0.38 -6.03 2.69
CA GLU A 19 1.29 -4.95 2.35
C GLU A 19 2.48 -5.52 1.58
N ILE A 20 2.61 -5.14 0.32
CA ILE A 20 3.68 -5.63 -0.55
C ILE A 20 4.92 -4.75 -0.44
N ALA A 21 4.73 -3.44 -0.38
CA ALA A 21 5.84 -2.49 -0.40
C ALA A 21 5.44 -1.17 0.22
N ARG A 22 6.43 -0.41 0.67
CA ARG A 22 6.25 0.96 1.17
C ARG A 22 7.15 1.89 0.39
N LEU A 23 6.69 3.11 0.23
CA LEU A 23 7.42 4.15 -0.50
C LEU A 23 7.21 5.50 0.17
N ASN A 24 8.29 6.24 0.34
CA ASN A 24 8.23 7.61 0.82
C ASN A 24 8.35 8.57 -0.36
N ASN A 25 7.45 9.52 -0.43
CA ASN A 25 7.45 10.52 -1.48
C ASN A 25 6.85 11.82 -0.95
N ASN A 26 7.58 12.93 -1.11
CA ASN A 26 7.14 14.26 -0.64
C ASN A 26 6.70 14.27 0.82
N ASN A 27 7.48 13.61 1.68
CA ASN A 27 7.23 13.52 3.13
C ASN A 27 5.98 12.70 3.49
N ASN A 28 5.42 11.99 2.54
CA ASN A 28 4.30 11.08 2.78
C ASN A 28 4.77 9.64 2.57
N THR A 29 4.16 8.74 3.32
CA THR A 29 4.41 7.31 3.17
C THR A 29 3.22 6.68 2.48
N TYR A 30 3.49 5.83 1.49
CA TYR A 30 2.46 5.14 0.73
C TYR A 30 2.71 3.64 0.80
N VAL A 31 1.65 2.86 0.78
CA VAL A 31 1.74 1.39 0.81
C VAL A 31 1.04 0.80 -0.39
N LEU A 32 1.68 -0.20 -0.98
CA LEU A 32 1.08 -1.00 -2.04
C LEU A 32 0.48 -2.24 -1.40
N LEU A 33 -0.81 -2.43 -1.59
CA LEU A 33 -1.58 -3.51 -0.98
C LEU A 33 -2.14 -4.44 -2.05
N SER A 34 -2.09 -5.73 -1.77
CA SER A 34 -2.65 -6.75 -2.66
C SER A 34 -3.70 -7.56 -1.90
N ASN A 35 -4.86 -7.79 -2.54
CA ASN A 35 -5.92 -8.59 -1.96
C ASN A 35 -5.43 -10.01 -1.72
N LEU A 36 -5.66 -10.55 -0.51
CA LEU A 36 -5.23 -11.91 -0.17
C LEU A 36 -5.89 -12.97 -1.04
N ASP A 37 -7.12 -12.73 -1.46
CA ASP A 37 -7.90 -13.71 -2.24
C ASP A 37 -7.84 -13.47 -3.75
N ASP A 38 -7.30 -12.32 -4.18
CA ASP A 38 -7.24 -11.97 -5.60
C ASP A 38 -5.98 -11.15 -5.88
N SER A 39 -4.98 -11.81 -6.45
CA SER A 39 -3.69 -11.18 -6.73
C SER A 39 -3.76 -10.09 -7.80
N GLU A 40 -4.85 -10.03 -8.56
CA GLU A 40 -5.05 -8.99 -9.56
C GLU A 40 -5.66 -7.72 -8.96
N ASP A 41 -6.22 -7.83 -7.76
CA ASP A 41 -6.80 -6.70 -7.05
C ASP A 41 -5.77 -6.10 -6.11
N PHE A 42 -5.22 -4.97 -6.50
CA PHE A 42 -4.26 -4.26 -5.67
C PHE A 42 -4.61 -2.78 -5.62
N CYS A 43 -4.11 -2.12 -4.60
CA CYS A 43 -4.36 -0.68 -4.45
C CYS A 43 -3.17 -0.02 -3.76
N ILE A 44 -3.13 1.30 -3.86
CA ILE A 44 -2.15 2.12 -3.16
C ILE A 44 -2.90 3.00 -2.19
N LYS A 45 -2.45 3.02 -0.95
CA LYS A 45 -3.03 3.84 0.09
C LYS A 45 -1.96 4.71 0.71
N LYS A 46 -2.38 5.82 1.27
CA LYS A 46 -1.50 6.71 2.01
C LYS A 46 -1.50 6.27 3.47
N LEU A 47 -0.30 6.16 4.03
CA LEU A 47 -0.15 5.78 5.43
C LEU A 47 0.04 7.03 6.27
N ILE A 48 -0.76 7.19 7.30
CA ILE A 48 -0.59 8.26 8.28
C ILE A 48 -0.34 7.65 9.64
N LYS A 49 0.50 8.31 10.43
CA LYS A 49 0.80 7.87 11.77
C LYS A 49 0.38 8.94 12.76
N ASN A 50 -0.43 8.56 13.72
CA ASN A 50 -0.95 9.49 14.73
C ASN A 50 -0.89 8.80 16.07
N ASN A 51 -0.11 9.37 17.02
CA ASN A 51 0.07 8.81 18.36
C ASN A 51 0.46 7.33 18.34
N ASN A 52 1.41 6.97 17.46
CA ASN A 52 1.90 5.60 17.29
C ASN A 52 0.88 4.64 16.67
N ILE A 53 -0.23 5.16 16.18
CA ILE A 53 -1.22 4.36 15.46
C ILE A 53 -1.08 4.65 13.98
N GLU A 54 -0.88 3.60 13.17
CA GLU A 54 -0.80 3.73 11.72
C GLU A 54 -2.19 3.51 11.12
N GLN A 55 -2.58 4.42 10.21
CA GLN A 55 -3.85 4.32 9.51
C GLN A 55 -3.59 4.44 8.02
N VAL A 56 -4.37 3.72 7.22
CA VAL A 56 -4.31 3.83 5.77
C VAL A 56 -5.53 4.59 5.29
N ILE A 57 -5.30 5.56 4.41
CA ILE A 57 -6.38 6.39 3.85
C ILE A 57 -6.29 6.39 2.33
N ALA A 58 -7.40 6.74 1.69
CA ALA A 58 -7.45 6.80 0.23
C ALA A 58 -6.53 7.89 -0.31
N LEU A 59 -6.06 7.69 -1.53
CA LEU A 59 -5.31 8.71 -2.26
C LEU A 59 -6.25 9.85 -2.66
N ASP A 60 -5.68 11.03 -2.86
CA ASP A 60 -6.46 12.22 -3.18
C ASP A 60 -7.03 12.20 -4.60
N SER A 61 -6.37 11.51 -5.54
CA SER A 61 -6.79 11.53 -6.95
C SER A 61 -6.22 10.34 -7.71
N PHE A 62 -6.79 10.09 -8.89
CA PHE A 62 -6.27 9.08 -9.80
C PHE A 62 -4.90 9.45 -10.36
N SER A 63 -4.61 10.73 -10.53
CA SER A 63 -3.28 11.17 -10.98
C SER A 63 -2.23 10.76 -9.96
N GLU A 64 -2.54 10.86 -8.68
CA GLU A 64 -1.64 10.44 -7.63
C GLU A 64 -1.39 8.93 -7.69
N PHE A 65 -2.44 8.16 -7.94
CA PHE A 65 -2.32 6.71 -8.09
C PHE A 65 -1.36 6.36 -9.24
N ASP A 66 -1.55 6.97 -10.41
CA ASP A 66 -0.71 6.69 -11.58
C ASP A 66 0.75 7.01 -11.32
N LYS A 67 1.00 8.13 -10.68
CA LYS A 67 2.36 8.57 -10.34
C LYS A 67 3.01 7.60 -9.36
N LEU A 68 2.29 7.22 -8.33
CA LEU A 68 2.82 6.32 -7.31
C LEU A 68 2.99 4.91 -7.86
N PHE A 69 2.07 4.46 -8.68
CA PHE A 69 2.19 3.15 -9.31
C PHE A 69 3.47 3.06 -10.15
N ALA A 70 3.77 4.12 -10.91
CA ALA A 70 5.00 4.19 -11.69
C ALA A 70 6.23 4.14 -10.79
N LEU A 71 6.20 4.83 -9.64
CA LEU A 71 7.30 4.81 -8.68
C LEU A 71 7.49 3.43 -8.07
N PHE A 72 6.42 2.76 -7.68
CA PHE A 72 6.49 1.42 -7.14
C PHE A 72 7.06 0.44 -8.18
N THR A 73 6.62 0.56 -9.43
CA THR A 73 7.12 -0.28 -10.51
C THR A 73 8.62 -0.09 -10.69
N LYS A 74 9.07 1.15 -10.68
CA LYS A 74 10.48 1.47 -10.83
C LYS A 74 11.31 0.89 -9.69
N GLU A 75 10.83 1.00 -8.46
CA GLU A 75 11.59 0.58 -7.29
C GLU A 75 11.59 -0.93 -7.07
N TYR A 76 10.48 -1.60 -7.37
CA TYR A 76 10.30 -2.99 -6.96
C TYR A 76 10.13 -3.98 -8.11
N LEU A 77 9.76 -3.53 -9.29
CA LEU A 77 9.47 -4.40 -10.42
C LEU A 77 10.40 -4.23 -11.61
N SER A 78 11.32 -3.31 -11.53
CA SER A 78 12.27 -3.08 -12.62
C SER A 78 13.52 -3.92 -12.47
#